data_36b4dcd279c51034178838449986ed22
#
_entry.id   36b4dcd279c51034178838449986ed22
#
_cell.length_a   1.000
_cell.length_b   1.000
_cell.length_c   1.000
_cell.angle_alpha   90.00
_cell.angle_beta   90.00
_cell.angle_gamma   90.00
#
_symmetry.space_group_name_H-M   'P 1'
#
loop_
_entity.id
_entity.type
_entity.pdbx_description
1 polymer ?
#
loop_
_entity_poly.entity_id
_entity_poly.type
_entity_poly.pdbx_seq_one_letter_code
_entity_poly.pdbx_strand_id
1 'polypeptide(L)'
;MSVIKWIISNVFTQAGIVIALIAMLGLLLQRKGTGEVIIGTFKTLLGFSVLAAGSGILVQTLIIFGKMFEAAFNMTGIVPSIEAVNGFATNDLGLGGQIALAFLGNFIVNILLARFTKWKYIFLTGQAILWMATMTVVFGYAAGLRGAWLIATASLVGGFFAVAMPALAQPIVRKITGNDA
;
A
#
# COMPACT_ATOMS: atom_id res chain seq x y z
N MET A 1 -25.78 -1.41 9.36
CA MET A 1 -24.50 -0.88 8.81
C MET A 1 -24.84 0.00 7.62
N SER A 2 -24.31 1.22 7.54
CA SER A 2 -24.54 2.03 6.33
C SER A 2 -23.79 1.38 5.17
N VAL A 3 -24.38 1.40 3.96
CA VAL A 3 -23.80 0.87 2.72
C VAL A 3 -22.39 1.42 2.51
N ILE A 4 -22.15 2.67 2.89
CA ILE A 4 -20.83 3.33 2.83
C ILE A 4 -19.78 2.59 3.69
N LYS A 5 -20.13 2.22 4.92
CA LYS A 5 -19.21 1.46 5.79
C LYS A 5 -18.91 0.08 5.23
N TRP A 6 -19.92 -0.58 4.65
CA TRP A 6 -19.73 -1.88 4.02
C TRP A 6 -18.79 -1.79 2.80
N ILE A 7 -18.96 -0.78 1.95
CA ILE A 7 -18.08 -0.54 0.79
C ILE A 7 -16.64 -0.26 1.26
N ILE A 8 -16.45 0.62 2.25
CA ILE A 8 -15.12 0.93 2.76
C ILE A 8 -14.44 -0.33 3.30
N SER A 9 -15.14 -1.11 4.11
CA SER A 9 -14.54 -2.28 4.76
C SER A 9 -14.35 -3.50 3.85
N ASN A 10 -15.08 -3.63 2.75
CA ASN A 10 -15.00 -4.81 1.89
C ASN A 10 -14.37 -4.52 0.52
N VAL A 11 -14.40 -3.29 0.05
CA VAL A 11 -13.85 -2.92 -1.26
C VAL A 11 -12.52 -2.18 -1.09
N PHE A 12 -12.49 -1.11 -0.31
CA PHE A 12 -11.30 -0.25 -0.19
C PHE A 12 -10.20 -0.82 0.72
N THR A 13 -10.48 -1.82 1.53
CA THR A 13 -9.45 -2.57 2.26
C THR A 13 -8.73 -3.60 1.39
N GLN A 14 -9.29 -3.93 0.22
CA GLN A 14 -8.69 -4.87 -0.73
C GLN A 14 -7.76 -4.12 -1.68
N ALA A 15 -6.46 -4.17 -1.44
CA ALA A 15 -5.46 -3.46 -2.26
C ALA A 15 -5.58 -3.77 -3.75
N GLY A 16 -5.87 -5.03 -4.12
CA GLY A 16 -6.07 -5.45 -5.50
C GLY A 16 -7.23 -4.73 -6.19
N ILE A 17 -8.35 -4.53 -5.49
CA ILE A 17 -9.52 -3.84 -6.02
C ILE A 17 -9.20 -2.35 -6.21
N VAL A 18 -8.56 -1.72 -5.24
CA VAL A 18 -8.20 -0.29 -5.33
C VAL A 18 -7.24 -0.04 -6.49
N ILE A 19 -6.23 -0.88 -6.66
CA ILE A 19 -5.27 -0.78 -7.78
C ILE A 19 -5.97 -0.98 -9.12
N ALA A 20 -6.89 -1.95 -9.21
CA ALA A 20 -7.68 -2.17 -10.41
C ALA A 20 -8.57 -0.97 -10.75
N LEU A 21 -9.19 -0.33 -9.75
CA LEU A 21 -9.98 0.89 -9.94
C LEU A 21 -9.11 2.07 -10.40
N ILE A 22 -7.90 2.22 -9.85
CA ILE A 22 -6.94 3.25 -10.30
C ILE A 22 -6.52 2.99 -11.75
N ALA A 23 -6.23 1.74 -12.11
CA ALA A 23 -5.91 1.34 -13.47
C ALA A 23 -7.07 1.64 -14.42
N MET A 24 -8.32 1.32 -14.02
CA MET A 24 -9.52 1.65 -14.78
C MET A 24 -9.64 3.16 -15.03
N LEU A 25 -9.48 3.97 -14.01
CA LEU A 25 -9.50 5.43 -14.13
C LEU A 25 -8.39 5.93 -15.07
N GLY A 26 -7.18 5.39 -14.95
CA GLY A 26 -6.07 5.73 -15.84
C GLY A 26 -6.36 5.40 -17.30
N LEU A 27 -6.96 4.24 -17.59
CA LEU A 27 -7.35 3.85 -18.96
C LEU A 27 -8.48 4.70 -19.51
N LEU A 28 -9.46 5.08 -18.68
CA LEU A 28 -10.52 6.00 -19.06
C LEU A 28 -10.00 7.40 -19.40
N LEU A 29 -9.09 7.93 -18.57
CA LEU A 29 -8.44 9.22 -18.81
C LEU A 29 -7.60 9.23 -20.09
N GLN A 30 -7.03 8.08 -20.47
CA GLN A 30 -6.33 7.88 -21.73
C GLN A 30 -7.28 7.71 -22.93
N ARG A 31 -8.60 7.77 -22.70
CA ARG A 31 -9.64 7.57 -23.72
C ARG A 31 -9.53 6.23 -24.45
N LYS A 32 -9.12 5.18 -23.76
CA LYS A 32 -9.07 3.83 -24.32
C LYS A 32 -10.47 3.28 -24.59
N GLY A 33 -10.59 2.36 -25.55
CA GLY A 33 -11.84 1.71 -25.86
C GLY A 33 -12.40 0.91 -24.68
N THR A 34 -13.73 0.76 -24.61
CA THR A 34 -14.41 0.09 -23.48
C THR A 34 -13.87 -1.32 -23.22
N GLY A 35 -13.58 -2.08 -24.29
CA GLY A 35 -12.98 -3.40 -24.18
C GLY A 35 -11.58 -3.38 -23.56
N GLU A 36 -10.73 -2.42 -23.96
CA GLU A 36 -9.39 -2.25 -23.38
C GLU A 36 -9.45 -1.86 -21.91
N VAL A 37 -10.40 -1.01 -21.53
CA VAL A 37 -10.60 -0.61 -20.13
C VAL A 37 -10.99 -1.82 -19.28
N ILE A 38 -11.98 -2.60 -19.71
CA ILE A 38 -12.44 -3.79 -18.99
C ILE A 38 -11.29 -4.80 -18.87
N ILE A 39 -10.67 -5.17 -20.00
CA ILE A 39 -9.58 -6.15 -20.01
C ILE A 39 -8.40 -5.68 -19.16
N GLY A 40 -7.99 -4.42 -19.26
CA GLY A 40 -6.89 -3.86 -18.49
C GLY A 40 -7.17 -3.86 -16.98
N THR A 41 -8.39 -3.49 -16.59
CA THR A 41 -8.83 -3.53 -15.18
C THR A 41 -8.77 -4.95 -14.61
N PHE A 42 -9.34 -5.92 -15.32
CA PHE A 42 -9.32 -7.32 -14.89
C PHE A 42 -7.91 -7.91 -14.87
N LYS A 43 -7.08 -7.62 -15.86
CA LYS A 43 -5.67 -8.05 -15.86
C LYS A 43 -4.91 -7.51 -14.67
N THR A 44 -5.14 -6.25 -14.31
CA THR A 44 -4.52 -5.63 -13.13
C THR A 44 -4.98 -6.31 -11.83
N LEU A 45 -6.27 -6.57 -11.69
CA LEU A 45 -6.83 -7.26 -10.53
C LEU A 45 -6.26 -8.68 -10.39
N LEU A 46 -6.29 -9.45 -11.47
CA LEU A 46 -5.78 -10.83 -11.48
C LEU A 46 -4.27 -10.87 -11.23
N GLY A 47 -3.49 -10.01 -11.90
CA GLY A 47 -2.05 -9.93 -11.70
C GLY A 47 -1.68 -9.62 -10.25
N PHE A 48 -2.37 -8.67 -9.61
CA PHE A 48 -2.17 -8.36 -8.21
C PHE A 48 -2.59 -9.53 -7.30
N SER A 49 -3.68 -10.23 -7.61
CA SER A 49 -4.14 -11.40 -6.85
C SER A 49 -3.13 -12.55 -6.90
N VAL A 50 -2.55 -12.80 -8.07
CA VAL A 50 -1.48 -13.81 -8.23
C VAL A 50 -0.22 -13.43 -7.44
N LEU A 51 0.17 -12.15 -7.51
CA LEU A 51 1.28 -11.62 -6.71
C LEU A 51 1.02 -11.79 -5.21
N ALA A 52 -0.15 -11.43 -4.75
CA ALA A 52 -0.55 -11.56 -3.35
C ALA A 52 -0.56 -13.02 -2.87
N ALA A 53 -1.05 -13.95 -3.70
CA ALA A 53 -1.05 -15.37 -3.39
C ALA A 53 0.39 -15.92 -3.28
N GLY A 54 1.27 -15.57 -4.22
CA GLY A 54 2.69 -15.94 -4.16
C GLY A 54 3.40 -15.37 -2.93
N SER A 55 3.17 -14.11 -2.63
CA SER A 55 3.70 -13.47 -1.42
C SER A 55 3.20 -14.14 -0.14
N GLY A 56 1.93 -14.54 -0.09
CA GLY A 56 1.35 -15.25 1.05
C GLY A 56 2.05 -16.59 1.33
N ILE A 57 2.40 -17.35 0.30
CA ILE A 57 3.14 -18.60 0.44
C ILE A 57 4.55 -18.34 1.01
N LEU A 58 5.25 -17.33 0.50
CA LEU A 58 6.57 -16.93 1.02
C LEU A 58 6.51 -16.53 2.49
N VAL A 59 5.50 -15.71 2.88
CA VAL A 59 5.32 -15.29 4.28
C VAL A 59 5.08 -16.49 5.20
N GLN A 60 4.24 -17.44 4.80
CA GLN A 60 4.01 -18.65 5.60
C GLN A 60 5.31 -19.46 5.80
N THR A 61 6.13 -19.60 4.77
CA THR A 61 7.43 -20.26 4.84
C THR A 61 8.37 -19.51 5.81
N LEU A 62 8.39 -18.17 5.75
CA LEU A 62 9.20 -17.34 6.63
C LEU A 62 8.74 -17.43 8.10
N ILE A 63 7.46 -17.58 8.37
CA ILE A 63 6.94 -17.80 9.74
C ILE A 63 7.44 -19.11 10.31
N ILE A 64 7.43 -20.19 9.51
CA ILE A 64 7.98 -21.50 9.92
C ILE A 64 9.48 -21.38 10.19
N PHE A 65 10.21 -20.75 9.28
CA PHE A 65 11.64 -20.50 9.43
C PHE A 65 11.94 -19.66 10.68
N GLY A 66 11.15 -18.62 10.95
CA GLY A 66 11.27 -17.79 12.15
C GLY A 66 11.18 -18.60 13.43
N LYS A 67 10.22 -19.53 13.53
CA LYS A 67 10.08 -20.43 14.69
C LYS A 67 11.31 -21.34 14.86
N MET A 68 11.86 -21.84 13.77
CA MET A 68 13.09 -22.64 13.82
C MET A 68 14.29 -21.80 14.27
N PHE A 69 14.36 -20.55 13.83
CA PHE A 69 15.40 -19.61 14.21
C PHE A 69 15.32 -19.24 15.71
N GLU A 70 14.11 -18.96 16.19
CA GLU A 70 13.86 -18.74 17.63
C GLU A 70 14.30 -19.91 18.48
N ALA A 71 13.97 -21.14 18.07
CA ALA A 71 14.38 -22.35 18.80
C ALA A 71 15.89 -22.58 18.75
N ALA A 72 16.55 -22.29 17.63
CA ALA A 72 17.99 -22.51 17.46
C ALA A 72 18.85 -21.49 18.22
N PHE A 73 18.41 -20.25 18.29
CA PHE A 73 19.18 -19.13 18.87
C PHE A 73 18.64 -18.65 20.23
N ASN A 74 17.60 -19.31 20.76
CA ASN A 74 16.91 -18.94 22.00
C ASN A 74 16.49 -17.47 22.02
N MET A 75 16.05 -16.97 20.88
CA MET A 75 15.57 -15.61 20.69
C MET A 75 14.03 -15.65 20.69
N THR A 76 13.40 -14.85 21.51
CA THR A 76 11.93 -14.66 21.46
C THR A 76 11.64 -13.34 20.75
N GLY A 77 10.78 -13.38 19.76
CA GLY A 77 10.38 -12.20 19.03
C GLY A 77 9.22 -12.47 18.07
N ILE A 78 8.46 -11.45 17.75
CA ILE A 78 7.45 -11.51 16.71
C ILE A 78 8.13 -11.06 15.43
N VAL A 79 8.11 -11.93 14.39
CA VAL A 79 8.48 -11.47 13.04
C VAL A 79 7.34 -10.59 12.52
N PRO A 80 7.49 -9.27 12.47
CA PRO A 80 6.42 -8.39 12.00
C PRO A 80 6.27 -8.61 10.51
N SER A 81 5.20 -9.29 10.10
CA SER A 81 4.80 -9.28 8.71
C SER A 81 3.81 -8.12 8.47
N ILE A 82 3.81 -7.60 7.24
CA ILE A 82 2.88 -6.53 6.82
C ILE A 82 1.45 -6.97 7.08
N GLU A 83 1.14 -8.22 6.79
CA GLU A 83 -0.18 -8.82 6.93
C GLU A 83 -0.61 -8.91 8.40
N ALA A 84 0.31 -9.30 9.28
CA ALA A 84 0.03 -9.40 10.71
C ALA A 84 -0.25 -8.02 11.32
N VAL A 85 0.56 -7.01 10.99
CA VAL A 85 0.36 -5.63 11.47
C VAL A 85 -0.94 -5.05 10.91
N ASN A 86 -1.22 -5.27 9.63
CA ASN A 86 -2.47 -4.81 9.02
C ASN A 86 -3.69 -5.51 9.62
N GLY A 87 -3.60 -6.82 9.84
CA GLY A 87 -4.64 -7.61 10.50
C GLY A 87 -4.92 -7.11 11.91
N PHE A 88 -3.89 -6.91 12.73
CA PHE A 88 -4.00 -6.35 14.08
C PHE A 88 -4.62 -4.95 14.06
N ALA A 89 -4.10 -4.06 13.22
CA ALA A 89 -4.61 -2.70 13.11
C ALA A 89 -6.08 -2.64 12.67
N THR A 90 -6.49 -3.54 11.77
CA THR A 90 -7.84 -3.58 11.23
C THR A 90 -8.83 -4.24 12.19
N ASN A 91 -8.46 -5.40 12.77
CA ASN A 91 -9.38 -6.23 13.55
C ASN A 91 -9.36 -5.85 15.03
N ASP A 92 -8.18 -5.68 15.62
CA ASP A 92 -8.04 -5.47 17.07
C ASP A 92 -8.15 -3.97 17.42
N LEU A 93 -7.56 -3.10 16.63
CA LEU A 93 -7.65 -1.65 16.85
C LEU A 93 -8.83 -0.97 16.13
N GLY A 94 -9.52 -1.67 15.24
CA GLY A 94 -10.66 -1.13 14.50
C GLY A 94 -10.30 0.00 13.52
N LEU A 95 -9.05 0.08 13.07
CA LEU A 95 -8.53 1.17 12.24
C LEU A 95 -8.66 0.93 10.72
N GLY A 96 -9.34 -0.14 10.28
CA GLY A 96 -9.44 -0.50 8.87
C GLY A 96 -9.97 0.61 7.96
N GLY A 97 -10.98 1.36 8.43
CA GLY A 97 -11.52 2.50 7.68
C GLY A 97 -10.51 3.66 7.52
N GLN A 98 -9.77 3.97 8.58
CA GLN A 98 -8.73 5.00 8.57
C GLN A 98 -7.56 4.60 7.67
N ILE A 99 -7.16 3.32 7.70
CA ILE A 99 -6.12 2.77 6.82
C ILE A 99 -6.55 2.86 5.36
N ALA A 100 -7.79 2.48 5.04
CA ALA A 100 -8.30 2.58 3.67
C ALA A 100 -8.32 4.02 3.15
N LEU A 101 -8.77 4.97 3.97
CA LEU A 101 -8.77 6.38 3.59
C LEU A 101 -7.36 6.96 3.49
N ALA A 102 -6.45 6.60 4.39
CA ALA A 102 -5.05 7.00 4.31
C ALA A 102 -4.36 6.40 3.08
N PHE A 103 -4.68 5.17 2.71
CA PHE A 103 -4.18 4.52 1.48
C PHE A 103 -4.55 5.31 0.23
N LEU A 104 -5.82 5.70 0.10
CA LEU A 104 -6.26 6.57 -1.00
C LEU A 104 -5.58 7.95 -0.93
N GLY A 105 -5.50 8.52 0.26
CA GLY A 105 -4.83 9.79 0.49
C GLY A 105 -3.35 9.76 0.11
N ASN A 106 -2.64 8.66 0.39
CA ASN A 106 -1.24 8.46 -0.01
C ASN A 106 -1.08 8.54 -1.53
N PHE A 107 -1.98 7.91 -2.30
CA PHE A 107 -1.95 8.02 -3.77
C PHE A 107 -2.19 9.44 -4.25
N ILE A 108 -3.18 10.13 -3.69
CA ILE A 108 -3.50 11.51 -4.07
C ILE A 108 -2.30 12.41 -3.78
N VAL A 109 -1.74 12.33 -2.57
CA VAL A 109 -0.57 13.13 -2.17
C VAL A 109 0.66 12.78 -3.03
N ASN A 110 0.90 11.51 -3.31
CA ASN A 110 1.97 11.04 -4.20
C ASN A 110 1.86 11.70 -5.58
N ILE A 111 0.68 11.66 -6.20
CA ILE A 111 0.44 12.26 -7.52
C ILE A 111 0.60 13.79 -7.47
N LEU A 112 0.04 14.44 -6.45
CA LEU A 112 0.15 15.89 -6.30
C LEU A 112 1.59 16.33 -6.12
N LEU A 113 2.36 15.66 -5.25
CA LEU A 113 3.76 15.97 -5.04
C LEU A 113 4.58 15.72 -6.30
N ALA A 114 4.37 14.61 -7.00
CA ALA A 114 5.04 14.34 -8.26
C ALA A 114 4.70 15.38 -9.34
N ARG A 115 3.47 15.94 -9.32
CA ARG A 115 3.05 16.97 -10.30
C ARG A 115 3.63 18.35 -9.98
N PHE A 116 3.66 18.75 -8.71
CA PHE A 116 3.98 20.12 -8.31
C PHE A 116 5.40 20.31 -7.78
N THR A 117 6.15 19.22 -7.50
CA THR A 117 7.54 19.32 -7.03
C THR A 117 8.54 18.97 -8.14
N LYS A 118 9.83 19.14 -7.83
CA LYS A 118 10.93 18.69 -8.70
C LYS A 118 11.07 17.16 -8.75
N TRP A 119 10.50 16.45 -7.79
CA TRP A 119 10.51 15.00 -7.71
C TRP A 119 9.41 14.41 -8.57
N LYS A 120 9.75 14.08 -9.81
CA LYS A 120 8.83 13.56 -10.83
C LYS A 120 8.64 12.04 -10.76
N TYR A 121 8.62 11.49 -9.56
CA TYR A 121 8.52 10.05 -9.31
C TYR A 121 7.19 9.70 -8.68
N ILE A 122 6.59 8.63 -9.15
CA ILE A 122 5.34 8.08 -8.63
C ILE A 122 5.59 6.65 -8.20
N PHE A 123 5.36 6.35 -6.93
CA PHE A 123 5.46 5.01 -6.41
C PHE A 123 4.10 4.31 -6.57
N LEU A 124 4.06 3.23 -7.35
CA LEU A 124 2.80 2.57 -7.71
C LEU A 124 2.63 1.18 -7.08
N THR A 125 3.55 0.75 -6.23
CA THR A 125 3.44 -0.55 -5.56
C THR A 125 2.35 -0.50 -4.48
N GLY A 126 1.16 -0.99 -4.82
CA GLY A 126 -0.01 -0.90 -3.95
C GLY A 126 0.17 -1.56 -2.58
N GLN A 127 0.85 -2.72 -2.53
CA GLN A 127 1.14 -3.38 -1.26
C GLN A 127 2.04 -2.52 -0.36
N ALA A 128 3.08 -1.89 -0.91
CA ALA A 128 3.95 -1.02 -0.14
C ALA A 128 3.23 0.26 0.32
N ILE A 129 2.37 0.84 -0.52
CA ILE A 129 1.55 2.00 -0.13
C ILE A 129 0.54 1.62 0.95
N LEU A 130 -0.06 0.44 0.88
CA LEU A 130 -0.94 -0.06 1.95
C LEU A 130 -0.17 -0.23 3.26
N TRP A 131 1.04 -0.78 3.20
CA TRP A 131 1.91 -0.89 4.37
C TRP A 131 2.26 0.47 4.96
N MET A 132 2.63 1.44 4.13
CA MET A 132 2.89 2.81 4.57
C MET A 132 1.66 3.44 5.23
N ALA A 133 0.48 3.25 4.64
CA ALA A 133 -0.78 3.73 5.22
C ALA A 133 -1.05 3.08 6.57
N THR A 134 -0.88 1.75 6.68
CA THR A 134 -1.07 1.02 7.94
C THR A 134 -0.11 1.53 9.01
N MET A 135 1.19 1.62 8.70
CA MET A 135 2.20 2.07 9.66
C MET A 135 1.98 3.51 10.11
N THR A 136 1.72 4.42 9.17
CA THR A 136 1.48 5.84 9.51
C THR A 136 0.20 6.03 10.32
N VAL A 137 -0.84 5.24 10.06
CA VAL A 137 -2.08 5.25 10.86
C VAL A 137 -1.82 4.66 12.25
N VAL A 138 -1.14 3.52 12.37
CA VAL A 138 -0.86 2.90 13.67
C VAL A 138 0.03 3.81 14.53
N PHE A 139 1.10 4.36 13.99
CA PHE A 139 1.95 5.28 14.73
C PHE A 139 1.24 6.59 15.10
N GLY A 140 0.47 7.16 14.17
CA GLY A 140 -0.34 8.34 14.45
C GLY A 140 -1.38 8.08 15.55
N TYR A 141 -2.03 6.91 15.52
CA TYR A 141 -2.96 6.48 16.56
C TYR A 141 -2.26 6.32 17.92
N ALA A 142 -1.09 5.70 17.95
CA ALA A 142 -0.27 5.56 19.16
C ALA A 142 0.19 6.93 19.71
N ALA A 143 0.48 7.89 18.83
CA ALA A 143 0.82 9.27 19.19
C ALA A 143 -0.39 10.11 19.67
N GLY A 144 -1.60 9.52 19.70
CA GLY A 144 -2.80 10.21 20.20
C GLY A 144 -3.64 10.88 19.12
N LEU A 145 -3.28 10.81 17.84
CA LEU A 145 -4.09 11.36 16.76
C LEU A 145 -5.37 10.54 16.58
N ARG A 146 -6.48 11.21 16.24
CA ARG A 146 -7.79 10.58 16.04
C ARG A 146 -8.55 11.23 14.88
N GLY A 147 -9.51 10.48 14.34
CA GLY A 147 -10.45 10.98 13.33
C GLY A 147 -9.78 11.54 12.09
N ALA A 148 -10.24 12.69 11.60
CA ALA A 148 -9.77 13.30 10.37
C ALA A 148 -8.28 13.70 10.42
N TRP A 149 -7.77 14.13 11.56
CA TRP A 149 -6.36 14.48 11.73
C TRP A 149 -5.43 13.28 11.58
N LEU A 150 -5.84 12.11 12.07
CA LEU A 150 -5.11 10.88 11.87
C LEU A 150 -4.98 10.53 10.39
N ILE A 151 -6.11 10.58 9.66
CA ILE A 151 -6.14 10.27 8.23
C ILE A 151 -5.31 11.27 7.43
N ALA A 152 -5.48 12.59 7.70
CA ALA A 152 -4.75 13.63 7.00
C ALA A 152 -3.24 13.51 7.20
N THR A 153 -2.79 13.34 8.45
CA THR A 153 -1.36 13.18 8.76
C THR A 153 -0.79 11.92 8.13
N ALA A 154 -1.49 10.78 8.25
CA ALA A 154 -1.07 9.53 7.65
C ALA A 154 -0.99 9.62 6.11
N SER A 155 -1.95 10.30 5.48
CA SER A 155 -1.95 10.53 4.03
C SER A 155 -0.77 11.40 3.58
N LEU A 156 -0.49 12.49 4.30
CA LEU A 156 0.61 13.38 3.98
C LEU A 156 1.97 12.71 4.15
N VAL A 157 2.19 12.06 5.29
CA VAL A 157 3.47 11.39 5.59
C VAL A 157 3.70 10.22 4.64
N GLY A 158 2.72 9.34 4.45
CA GLY A 158 2.84 8.19 3.56
C GLY A 158 2.99 8.59 2.10
N GLY A 159 2.23 9.58 1.63
CA GLY A 159 2.34 10.11 0.27
C GLY A 159 3.66 10.83 0.01
N PHE A 160 4.19 11.58 0.97
CA PHE A 160 5.52 12.17 0.90
C PHE A 160 6.60 11.08 0.80
N PHE A 161 6.52 10.05 1.62
CA PHE A 161 7.46 8.94 1.60
C PHE A 161 7.45 8.21 0.26
N ALA A 162 6.26 8.03 -0.34
CA ALA A 162 6.08 7.41 -1.65
C ALA A 162 6.76 8.19 -2.80
N VAL A 163 6.92 9.50 -2.68
CA VAL A 163 7.68 10.32 -3.65
C VAL A 163 9.16 10.37 -3.31
N ALA A 164 9.49 10.53 -2.02
CA ALA A 164 10.85 10.72 -1.56
C ALA A 164 11.73 9.47 -1.78
N MET A 165 11.20 8.27 -1.51
CA MET A 165 11.95 7.02 -1.64
C MET A 165 12.51 6.78 -3.06
N PRO A 166 11.70 6.80 -4.13
CA PRO A 166 12.24 6.65 -5.47
C PRO A 166 13.13 7.83 -5.88
N ALA A 167 12.84 9.06 -5.42
CA ALA A 167 13.68 10.21 -5.71
C ALA A 167 15.09 10.09 -5.13
N LEU A 168 15.21 9.56 -3.91
CA LEU A 168 16.49 9.30 -3.25
C LEU A 168 17.24 8.10 -3.84
N ALA A 169 16.52 7.06 -4.25
CA ALA A 169 17.12 5.86 -4.82
C ALA A 169 17.60 6.05 -6.27
N GLN A 170 16.92 6.90 -7.05
CA GLN A 170 17.15 7.05 -8.48
C GLN A 170 18.61 7.38 -8.89
N PRO A 171 19.35 8.26 -8.21
CA PRO A 171 20.76 8.51 -8.58
C PRO A 171 21.64 7.26 -8.49
N ILE A 172 21.35 6.36 -7.54
CA ILE A 172 22.08 5.10 -7.36
C ILE A 172 21.65 4.10 -8.45
N VAL A 173 20.34 3.97 -8.67
CA VAL A 173 19.77 3.09 -9.70
C VAL A 173 20.33 3.44 -11.08
N ARG A 174 20.37 4.71 -11.46
CA ARG A 174 20.93 5.16 -12.74
C ARG A 174 22.40 4.82 -12.90
N LYS A 175 23.20 4.86 -11.83
CA LYS A 175 24.61 4.46 -11.89
C LYS A 175 24.75 2.96 -12.14
N ILE A 176 23.86 2.15 -11.60
CA ILE A 176 23.90 0.69 -11.73
C ILE A 176 23.40 0.26 -13.12
N THR A 177 22.34 0.91 -13.61
CA THR A 177 21.67 0.57 -14.88
C THR A 177 22.23 1.32 -16.10
N GLY A 178 23.28 2.12 -15.96
CA GLY A 178 23.87 2.88 -17.07
C GLY A 178 22.94 3.95 -17.67
N ASN A 179 22.05 4.52 -16.87
CA ASN A 179 20.99 5.48 -17.24
C ASN A 179 19.79 4.88 -18.03
N ASP A 180 19.65 3.58 -18.08
CA ASP A 180 18.54 2.90 -18.77
C ASP A 180 17.27 2.75 -17.90
N ALA A 181 17.20 3.38 -16.72
CA ALA A 181 16.06 3.33 -15.81
C ALA A 181 15.55 4.72 -15.41
#